data_de508122bb68c89cc72d9a94303563fa
#
_entry.id   de508122bb68c89cc72d9a94303563fa
#
_cell.length_a   1.000
_cell.length_b   1.000
_cell.length_c   1.000
_cell.angle_alpha   90.00
_cell.angle_beta   90.00
_cell.angle_gamma   90.00
#
_symmetry.space_group_name_H-M   'P 1'
#
loop_
_entity.id
_entity.type
_entity.pdbx_description
1 polymer ?
#
loop_
_entity_poly.entity_id
_entity_poly.type
_entity_poly.pdbx_seq_one_letter_code
_entity_poly.pdbx_strand_id
1 'polypeptide(L)'
;YLALKYSHTKGNQLIQTAVISAIFVIVAFSTIGVVVIRANTDTPINMNVPGDAMRLRPYLNREQYGERPLISGPHYDAQPKDVSREPRYGRVGEKYEIVDEKYDYVYDKKDKILFPRIGHTEMGRPDLHRMWRETLNGTSKGKPTMGYNLQFLFHYQLNWMYLRYFMWNFVGRQTAEQGYFPWDLSKGHWQSGVTPIDEAKLYKMDKLPDAMKQDESHNSYYFLPLIFGLLGLVYHYIQKKEEFIVLLILF
;
A
#
# COMPACT_ATOMS: atom_id res chain seq x y z
N TYR A 1 -5.40 -35.61 -10.56
CA TYR A 1 -4.88 -36.38 -11.67
C TYR A 1 -6.01 -36.83 -12.60
N LEU A 2 -7.03 -37.59 -12.09
CA LEU A 2 -8.13 -38.11 -12.91
C LEU A 2 -8.88 -36.99 -13.67
N ALA A 3 -9.20 -35.87 -13.03
CA ALA A 3 -9.87 -34.74 -13.66
C ALA A 3 -9.02 -34.09 -14.77
N LEU A 4 -7.71 -33.94 -14.56
CA LEU A 4 -6.79 -33.45 -15.59
C LEU A 4 -6.70 -34.40 -16.78
N LYS A 5 -6.55 -35.71 -16.52
CA LYS A 5 -6.53 -36.73 -17.56
C LYS A 5 -7.82 -36.73 -18.38
N TYR A 6 -8.97 -36.65 -17.71
CA TYR A 6 -10.29 -36.60 -18.35
C TYR A 6 -10.45 -35.39 -19.25
N SER A 7 -10.11 -34.20 -18.73
CA SER A 7 -10.22 -32.93 -19.50
C SER A 7 -9.28 -32.90 -20.71
N HIS A 8 -8.06 -33.44 -20.54
CA HIS A 8 -7.09 -33.55 -21.63
C HIS A 8 -7.59 -34.52 -22.73
N THR A 9 -8.10 -35.68 -22.34
CA THR A 9 -8.61 -36.70 -23.27
C THR A 9 -9.84 -36.20 -24.06
N LYS A 10 -10.68 -35.37 -23.44
CA LYS A 10 -11.86 -34.76 -24.06
C LYS A 10 -11.56 -33.50 -24.88
N GLY A 11 -10.32 -32.99 -24.85
CA GLY A 11 -9.92 -31.77 -25.56
C GLY A 11 -10.60 -30.50 -25.07
N ASN A 12 -11.22 -30.51 -23.88
CA ASN A 12 -11.94 -29.37 -23.34
C ASN A 12 -10.99 -28.45 -22.58
N GLN A 13 -10.49 -27.41 -23.26
CA GLN A 13 -9.55 -26.44 -22.71
C GLN A 13 -10.10 -25.70 -21.49
N LEU A 14 -11.40 -25.39 -21.46
CA LEU A 14 -12.01 -24.66 -20.34
C LEU A 14 -11.99 -25.50 -19.05
N ILE A 15 -12.37 -26.78 -19.13
CA ILE A 15 -12.30 -27.68 -17.96
C ILE A 15 -10.85 -27.87 -17.53
N GLN A 16 -9.92 -28.04 -18.48
CA GLN A 16 -8.50 -28.19 -18.17
C GLN A 16 -7.96 -26.97 -17.42
N THR A 17 -8.23 -25.78 -17.92
CA THR A 17 -7.80 -24.52 -17.28
C THR A 17 -8.43 -24.37 -15.89
N ALA A 18 -9.72 -24.65 -15.74
CA ALA A 18 -10.40 -24.59 -14.44
C ALA A 18 -9.79 -25.56 -13.41
N VAL A 19 -9.49 -26.80 -13.82
CA VAL A 19 -8.86 -27.79 -12.93
C VAL A 19 -7.45 -27.38 -12.55
N ILE A 20 -6.65 -26.89 -13.50
CA ILE A 20 -5.29 -26.40 -13.21
C ILE A 20 -5.36 -25.19 -12.27
N SER A 21 -6.25 -24.24 -12.52
CA SER A 21 -6.45 -23.08 -11.66
C SER A 21 -6.86 -23.49 -10.24
N ALA A 22 -7.78 -24.44 -10.11
CA ALA A 22 -8.18 -24.95 -8.80
C ALA A 22 -7.01 -25.61 -8.05
N ILE A 23 -6.16 -26.36 -8.75
CA ILE A 23 -4.95 -26.96 -8.15
C ILE A 23 -4.00 -25.88 -7.65
N PHE A 24 -3.72 -24.82 -8.45
CA PHE A 24 -2.88 -23.72 -8.03
C PHE A 24 -3.45 -22.96 -6.84
N VAL A 25 -4.77 -22.75 -6.81
CA VAL A 25 -5.45 -22.15 -5.64
C VAL A 25 -5.24 -23.01 -4.40
N ILE A 26 -5.46 -24.33 -4.48
CA ILE A 26 -5.27 -25.25 -3.34
C ILE A 26 -3.81 -25.24 -2.88
N VAL A 27 -2.84 -25.28 -3.80
CA VAL A 27 -1.41 -25.20 -3.46
C VAL A 27 -1.07 -23.87 -2.80
N ALA A 28 -1.57 -22.75 -3.32
CA ALA A 28 -1.36 -21.43 -2.73
C ALA A 28 -1.93 -21.34 -1.32
N PHE A 29 -3.17 -21.80 -1.10
CA PHE A 29 -3.78 -21.82 0.23
C PHE A 29 -3.10 -22.81 1.20
N SER A 30 -2.49 -23.90 0.72
CA SER A 30 -1.76 -24.83 1.58
C SER A 30 -0.55 -24.17 2.28
N THR A 31 -0.02 -23.08 1.72
CA THR A 31 1.06 -22.30 2.35
C THR A 31 0.64 -21.69 3.69
N ILE A 32 -0.67 -21.42 3.90
CA ILE A 32 -1.22 -20.97 5.19
C ILE A 32 -0.96 -22.05 6.27
N GLY A 33 -1.06 -23.34 5.92
CA GLY A 33 -0.71 -24.43 6.82
C GLY A 33 0.74 -24.37 7.32
N VAL A 34 1.66 -23.94 6.45
CA VAL A 34 3.07 -23.75 6.83
C VAL A 34 3.23 -22.66 7.90
N VAL A 35 2.42 -21.58 7.83
CA VAL A 35 2.42 -20.53 8.84
C VAL A 35 2.03 -21.08 10.21
N VAL A 36 0.98 -21.90 10.27
CA VAL A 36 0.52 -22.55 11.53
C VAL A 36 1.57 -23.51 12.08
N ILE A 37 2.15 -24.36 11.21
CA ILE A 37 3.21 -25.28 11.61
C ILE A 37 4.40 -24.51 12.19
N ARG A 38 4.86 -23.48 11.47
CA ARG A 38 5.99 -22.67 11.90
C ARG A 38 5.72 -21.89 13.21
N ALA A 39 4.49 -21.43 13.41
CA ALA A 39 4.10 -20.75 14.65
C ALA A 39 4.18 -21.68 15.87
N ASN A 40 4.09 -23.00 15.68
CA ASN A 40 4.19 -24.01 16.75
C ASN A 40 5.61 -24.59 16.92
N THR A 41 6.64 -24.06 16.23
CA THR A 41 8.02 -24.57 16.29
C THR A 41 8.99 -23.66 17.05
N ASP A 42 8.50 -22.85 18.00
CA ASP A 42 9.31 -21.96 18.86
C ASP A 42 10.35 -21.13 18.12
N THR A 43 9.93 -20.53 17.02
CA THR A 43 10.80 -19.64 16.23
C THR A 43 11.15 -18.38 17.03
N PRO A 44 12.39 -17.82 16.90
CA PRO A 44 12.81 -16.61 17.62
C PRO A 44 11.90 -15.40 17.40
N ILE A 45 11.27 -15.31 16.23
CA ILE A 45 10.29 -14.26 15.89
C ILE A 45 9.00 -14.94 15.46
N ASN A 46 7.97 -14.83 16.28
CA ASN A 46 6.65 -15.40 16.05
C ASN A 46 5.59 -14.31 16.25
N MET A 47 5.38 -13.50 15.21
CA MET A 47 4.46 -12.36 15.26
C MET A 47 3.00 -12.84 15.33
N ASN A 48 2.24 -12.39 16.33
CA ASN A 48 0.85 -12.75 16.61
C ASN A 48 0.57 -14.22 16.87
N VAL A 49 1.60 -15.05 16.95
CA VAL A 49 1.54 -16.48 17.29
C VAL A 49 0.36 -17.22 16.64
N PRO A 50 0.24 -17.28 15.30
CA PRO A 50 -0.91 -17.86 14.60
C PRO A 50 -0.87 -19.42 14.63
N GLY A 51 -0.66 -19.98 15.83
CA GLY A 51 -0.47 -21.42 16.04
C GLY A 51 -1.77 -22.23 16.12
N ASP A 52 -2.92 -21.56 16.23
CA ASP A 52 -4.25 -22.19 16.28
C ASP A 52 -5.26 -21.44 15.42
N ALA A 53 -6.43 -22.03 15.20
CA ALA A 53 -7.45 -21.48 14.30
C ALA A 53 -7.98 -20.11 14.74
N MET A 54 -8.07 -19.86 16.06
CA MET A 54 -8.58 -18.61 16.60
C MET A 54 -7.58 -17.46 16.44
N ARG A 55 -6.29 -17.73 16.62
CA ARG A 55 -5.21 -16.76 16.38
C ARG A 55 -4.87 -16.58 14.90
N LEU A 56 -5.09 -17.62 14.09
CA LEU A 56 -4.87 -17.55 12.63
C LEU A 56 -5.82 -16.57 11.94
N ARG A 57 -7.09 -16.53 12.35
CA ARG A 57 -8.10 -15.63 11.76
C ARG A 57 -7.70 -14.15 11.82
N PRO A 58 -7.39 -13.55 12.98
CA PRO A 58 -6.94 -12.15 13.06
C PRO A 58 -5.61 -11.91 12.33
N TYR A 59 -4.73 -12.90 12.28
CA TYR A 59 -3.51 -12.83 11.50
C TYR A 59 -3.79 -12.71 9.99
N LEU A 60 -4.66 -13.55 9.43
CA LEU A 60 -5.05 -13.50 8.01
C LEU A 60 -5.83 -12.24 7.66
N ASN A 61 -6.69 -11.78 8.56
CA ASN A 61 -7.42 -10.52 8.41
C ASN A 61 -6.53 -9.29 8.59
N ARG A 62 -5.26 -9.46 8.98
CA ARG A 62 -4.31 -8.36 9.21
C ARG A 62 -4.80 -7.35 10.26
N GLU A 63 -5.55 -7.81 11.25
CA GLU A 63 -6.17 -6.96 12.28
C GLU A 63 -5.16 -6.14 13.09
N GLN A 64 -3.91 -6.62 13.19
CA GLN A 64 -2.79 -5.90 13.82
C GLN A 64 -2.46 -4.55 13.18
N TYR A 65 -2.86 -4.34 11.92
CA TYR A 65 -2.62 -3.08 11.21
C TYR A 65 -3.78 -2.08 11.33
N GLY A 66 -4.81 -2.44 12.11
CA GLY A 66 -6.02 -1.66 12.27
C GLY A 66 -6.95 -1.72 11.06
N GLU A 67 -8.18 -1.35 11.27
CA GLU A 67 -9.20 -1.28 10.22
C GLU A 67 -9.25 0.12 9.63
N ARG A 68 -9.26 0.21 8.30
CA ARG A 68 -9.42 1.46 7.57
C ARG A 68 -10.66 1.38 6.70
N PRO A 69 -11.75 2.01 7.11
CA PRO A 69 -12.98 1.98 6.36
C PRO A 69 -12.82 2.65 5.01
N LEU A 70 -13.26 1.96 3.93
CA LEU A 70 -13.15 2.46 2.56
C LEU A 70 -14.28 3.39 2.18
N ILE A 71 -15.50 3.14 2.67
CA ILE A 71 -16.71 3.86 2.26
C ILE A 71 -17.01 5.04 3.17
N SER A 72 -17.06 4.83 4.48
CA SER A 72 -17.35 5.88 5.46
C SER A 72 -16.58 5.65 6.74
N GLY A 73 -15.82 6.64 7.21
CA GLY A 73 -14.98 6.52 8.39
C GLY A 73 -14.61 7.87 9.00
N PRO A 74 -13.92 7.87 10.15
CA PRO A 74 -13.55 9.08 10.85
C PRO A 74 -12.56 9.92 10.04
N HIS A 75 -12.52 11.21 10.29
CA HIS A 75 -11.41 12.07 9.86
C HIS A 75 -10.30 12.08 10.93
N TYR A 76 -9.10 12.56 10.58
CA TYR A 76 -7.92 12.51 11.45
C TYR A 76 -8.08 13.20 12.82
N ASP A 77 -9.00 14.14 12.94
CA ASP A 77 -9.26 14.93 14.16
C ASP A 77 -10.51 14.43 14.93
N ALA A 78 -11.08 13.28 14.49
CA ALA A 78 -12.23 12.70 15.15
C ALA A 78 -11.85 12.08 16.48
N GLN A 79 -12.62 12.37 17.54
CA GLN A 79 -12.45 11.73 18.82
C GLN A 79 -13.40 10.54 18.94
N PRO A 80 -12.94 9.38 19.44
CA PRO A 80 -13.80 8.24 19.68
C PRO A 80 -14.83 8.58 20.76
N LYS A 81 -16.09 8.23 20.50
CA LYS A 81 -17.19 8.39 21.47
C LYS A 81 -17.20 7.26 22.47
N ASP A 82 -16.84 6.07 22.03
CA ASP A 82 -16.86 4.84 22.83
C ASP A 82 -15.80 3.86 22.30
N VAL A 83 -15.45 2.89 23.12
CA VAL A 83 -14.49 1.84 22.79
C VAL A 83 -15.14 0.49 23.06
N SER A 84 -15.50 -0.22 21.99
CA SER A 84 -15.96 -1.61 22.09
C SER A 84 -14.77 -2.55 22.29
N ARG A 85 -14.93 -3.53 23.18
CA ARG A 85 -13.92 -4.53 23.47
C ARG A 85 -14.46 -5.91 23.10
N GLU A 86 -13.76 -6.62 22.25
CA GLU A 86 -14.09 -7.99 21.88
C GLU A 86 -12.97 -8.93 22.36
N PRO A 87 -13.32 -9.97 23.16
CA PRO A 87 -12.31 -10.92 23.63
C PRO A 87 -11.75 -11.75 22.48
N ARG A 88 -10.44 -11.91 22.44
CA ARG A 88 -9.73 -12.79 21.52
C ARG A 88 -9.32 -14.06 22.23
N TYR A 89 -9.77 -15.19 21.68
CA TYR A 89 -9.45 -16.51 22.21
C TYR A 89 -8.21 -17.07 21.54
N GLY A 90 -7.42 -17.80 22.30
CA GLY A 90 -6.28 -18.56 21.80
C GLY A 90 -6.09 -19.84 22.63
N ARG A 91 -5.41 -20.81 22.07
CA ARG A 91 -5.12 -22.07 22.75
C ARG A 91 -4.05 -21.84 23.81
N VAL A 92 -4.36 -22.22 25.05
CA VAL A 92 -3.44 -22.25 26.18
C VAL A 92 -3.44 -23.68 26.76
N GLY A 93 -2.37 -24.42 26.47
CA GLY A 93 -2.34 -25.87 26.76
C GLY A 93 -3.41 -26.63 25.93
N GLU A 94 -4.37 -27.25 26.60
CA GLU A 94 -5.46 -28.03 25.96
C GLU A 94 -6.79 -27.26 25.89
N LYS A 95 -6.84 -26.01 26.37
CA LYS A 95 -8.07 -25.23 26.40
C LYS A 95 -7.94 -23.94 25.61
N TYR A 96 -9.09 -23.39 25.20
CA TYR A 96 -9.18 -22.05 24.63
C TYR A 96 -9.52 -21.06 25.75
N GLU A 97 -8.70 -20.04 25.93
CA GLU A 97 -8.85 -18.99 26.90
C GLU A 97 -8.76 -17.62 26.24
N ILE A 98 -9.20 -16.57 26.92
CA ILE A 98 -9.04 -15.19 26.45
C ILE A 98 -7.56 -14.84 26.57
N VAL A 99 -6.89 -14.57 25.45
CA VAL A 99 -5.45 -14.25 25.39
C VAL A 99 -5.19 -12.79 25.08
N ASP A 100 -6.17 -12.08 24.54
CA ASP A 100 -6.06 -10.67 24.12
C ASP A 100 -7.45 -10.05 23.98
N GLU A 101 -7.53 -8.74 23.79
CA GLU A 101 -8.77 -8.01 23.47
C GLU A 101 -8.59 -7.19 22.20
N LYS A 102 -9.59 -7.21 21.32
CA LYS A 102 -9.67 -6.30 20.18
C LYS A 102 -10.41 -5.03 20.61
N TYR A 103 -9.80 -3.88 20.33
CA TYR A 103 -10.38 -2.57 20.60
C TYR A 103 -10.92 -1.96 19.31
N ASP A 104 -12.23 -1.75 19.23
CA ASP A 104 -12.89 -1.07 18.11
C ASP A 104 -13.41 0.30 18.56
N TYR A 105 -12.88 1.35 17.94
CA TYR A 105 -13.26 2.72 18.27
C TYR A 105 -14.55 3.13 17.55
N VAL A 106 -15.54 3.53 18.34
CA VAL A 106 -16.85 4.00 17.82
C VAL A 106 -16.82 5.52 17.69
N TYR A 107 -17.03 6.02 16.48
CA TYR A 107 -17.05 7.45 16.19
C TYR A 107 -18.46 7.95 15.93
N ASP A 108 -18.73 9.21 16.30
CA ASP A 108 -20.01 9.88 16.02
C ASP A 108 -20.21 10.04 14.49
N LYS A 109 -21.47 9.96 14.04
CA LYS A 109 -21.82 10.12 12.61
C LYS A 109 -21.34 11.46 12.04
N LYS A 110 -21.37 12.52 12.84
CA LYS A 110 -20.92 13.88 12.45
C LYS A 110 -19.40 13.98 12.17
N ASP A 111 -18.60 13.03 12.68
CA ASP A 111 -17.15 13.00 12.54
C ASP A 111 -16.71 11.96 11.49
N LYS A 112 -17.67 11.34 10.82
CA LYS A 112 -17.42 10.45 9.68
C LYS A 112 -17.55 11.19 8.37
N ILE A 113 -16.64 10.89 7.44
CA ILE A 113 -16.63 11.39 6.06
C ILE A 113 -16.78 10.23 5.09
N LEU A 114 -17.31 10.52 3.93
CA LEU A 114 -17.39 9.56 2.83
C LEU A 114 -16.02 9.40 2.19
N PHE A 115 -15.64 8.16 1.80
CA PHE A 115 -14.36 7.84 1.18
C PHE A 115 -13.16 8.43 1.95
N PRO A 116 -12.93 8.03 3.22
CA PRO A 116 -11.98 8.68 4.12
C PRO A 116 -10.53 8.41 3.70
N ARG A 117 -9.90 9.38 3.07
CA ARG A 117 -8.45 9.37 2.77
C ARG A 117 -7.62 9.92 3.91
N ILE A 118 -8.22 10.75 4.75
CA ILE A 118 -7.62 11.43 5.90
C ILE A 118 -8.07 10.80 7.24
N GLY A 119 -8.41 9.53 7.25
CA GLY A 119 -9.00 8.84 8.40
C GLY A 119 -8.01 8.29 9.44
N HIS A 120 -6.77 8.76 9.46
CA HIS A 120 -5.73 8.23 10.33
C HIS A 120 -5.67 9.00 11.66
N THR A 121 -6.18 8.41 12.71
CA THR A 121 -6.29 9.04 14.05
C THR A 121 -5.15 8.66 15.00
N GLU A 122 -4.23 7.78 14.60
CA GLU A 122 -3.11 7.31 15.43
C GLU A 122 -2.11 8.43 15.75
N MET A 123 -1.41 8.28 16.85
CA MET A 123 -0.47 9.26 17.39
C MET A 123 0.52 9.81 16.34
N GLY A 124 0.63 11.13 16.24
CA GLY A 124 1.49 11.84 15.29
C GLY A 124 0.90 12.00 13.88
N ARG A 125 -0.08 11.21 13.47
CA ARG A 125 -0.71 11.32 12.15
C ARG A 125 -1.63 12.52 11.99
N PRO A 126 -2.44 12.89 13.00
CA PRO A 126 -3.23 14.13 12.94
C PRO A 126 -2.39 15.37 12.70
N ASP A 127 -1.19 15.46 13.30
CA ASP A 127 -0.30 16.62 13.11
C ASP A 127 0.25 16.68 11.68
N LEU A 128 0.61 15.55 11.08
CA LEU A 128 0.99 15.51 9.67
C LEU A 128 -0.16 15.96 8.76
N HIS A 129 -1.39 15.55 9.04
CA HIS A 129 -2.56 16.02 8.29
C HIS A 129 -2.81 17.51 8.46
N ARG A 130 -2.59 18.06 9.66
CA ARG A 130 -2.68 19.51 9.90
C ARG A 130 -1.64 20.28 9.10
N MET A 131 -0.38 19.82 9.08
CA MET A 131 0.69 20.42 8.26
C MET A 131 0.35 20.39 6.77
N TRP A 132 -0.11 19.28 6.24
CA TRP A 132 -0.54 19.19 4.85
C TRP A 132 -1.72 20.10 4.53
N ARG A 133 -2.70 20.17 5.41
CA ARG A 133 -3.86 21.02 5.24
C ARG A 133 -3.49 22.50 5.28
N GLU A 134 -2.60 22.88 6.18
CA GLU A 134 -2.10 24.26 6.27
C GLU A 134 -1.34 24.64 5.00
N THR A 135 -0.51 23.77 4.48
CA THR A 135 0.22 24.00 3.23
C THR A 135 -0.71 24.12 2.02
N LEU A 136 -1.75 23.27 1.93
CA LEU A 136 -2.66 23.27 0.77
C LEU A 136 -3.74 24.36 0.85
N ASN A 137 -4.22 24.70 2.03
CA ASN A 137 -5.39 25.56 2.23
C ASN A 137 -5.10 26.84 3.05
N GLY A 138 -3.85 27.05 3.49
CA GLY A 138 -3.46 28.17 4.33
C GLY A 138 -4.01 28.13 5.77
N THR A 139 -4.75 27.08 6.14
CA THR A 139 -5.31 26.92 7.49
C THR A 139 -5.56 25.44 7.84
N SER A 140 -5.23 25.08 9.08
CA SER A 140 -5.54 23.77 9.65
C SER A 140 -6.72 23.82 10.64
N LYS A 141 -7.33 25.00 10.86
CA LYS A 141 -8.41 25.19 11.83
C LYS A 141 -9.74 24.59 11.37
N GLY A 142 -10.56 24.18 12.33
CA GLY A 142 -11.89 23.63 12.11
C GLY A 142 -11.91 22.20 11.57
N LYS A 143 -13.09 21.62 11.42
CA LYS A 143 -13.26 20.25 10.93
C LYS A 143 -12.73 20.10 9.50
N PRO A 144 -12.07 18.98 9.17
CA PRO A 144 -11.69 18.67 7.81
C PRO A 144 -12.90 18.53 6.89
N THR A 145 -12.80 19.11 5.71
CA THR A 145 -13.87 19.08 4.70
C THR A 145 -13.64 17.97 3.69
N MET A 146 -14.69 17.60 2.94
CA MET A 146 -14.57 16.67 1.80
C MET A 146 -13.61 17.23 0.73
N GLY A 147 -13.56 18.56 0.53
CA GLY A 147 -12.60 19.20 -0.36
C GLY A 147 -11.15 18.88 0.02
N TYR A 148 -10.80 19.03 1.30
CA TYR A 148 -9.47 18.67 1.77
C TYR A 148 -9.20 17.16 1.65
N ASN A 149 -10.18 16.31 1.91
CA ASN A 149 -10.05 14.87 1.75
C ASN A 149 -9.65 14.48 0.31
N LEU A 150 -10.27 15.11 -0.70
CA LEU A 150 -9.92 14.91 -2.11
C LEU A 150 -8.58 15.56 -2.47
N GLN A 151 -8.28 16.75 -1.96
CA GLN A 151 -6.95 17.37 -2.15
C GLN A 151 -5.84 16.47 -1.60
N PHE A 152 -6.03 15.87 -0.43
CA PHE A 152 -5.06 14.93 0.14
C PHE A 152 -4.90 13.68 -0.73
N LEU A 153 -5.99 13.13 -1.30
CA LEU A 153 -5.91 12.04 -2.25
C LEU A 153 -5.02 12.41 -3.45
N PHE A 154 -5.30 13.55 -4.10
CA PHE A 154 -4.59 13.92 -5.33
C PHE A 154 -3.15 14.39 -5.06
N HIS A 155 -2.93 15.27 -4.09
CA HIS A 155 -1.62 15.84 -3.85
C HIS A 155 -0.69 14.92 -3.06
N TYR A 156 -1.20 14.24 -2.04
CA TYR A 156 -0.37 13.35 -1.24
C TYR A 156 -0.36 11.93 -1.79
N GLN A 157 -1.52 11.26 -1.89
CA GLN A 157 -1.54 9.83 -2.20
C GLN A 157 -1.19 9.56 -3.67
N LEU A 158 -1.79 10.27 -4.62
CA LEU A 158 -1.52 10.03 -6.03
C LEU A 158 -0.23 10.70 -6.50
N ASN A 159 -0.04 12.00 -6.21
CA ASN A 159 1.15 12.69 -6.72
C ASN A 159 2.40 12.34 -5.90
N TRP A 160 2.39 12.58 -4.57
CA TRP A 160 3.59 12.40 -3.76
C TRP A 160 3.92 10.94 -3.47
N MET A 161 2.95 10.10 -3.12
CA MET A 161 3.23 8.70 -2.79
C MET A 161 3.34 7.83 -4.04
N TYR A 162 2.36 7.89 -4.96
CA TYR A 162 2.32 6.99 -6.11
C TYR A 162 3.18 7.49 -7.28
N LEU A 163 2.88 8.66 -7.87
CA LEU A 163 3.58 9.14 -9.06
C LEU A 163 5.07 9.42 -8.81
N ARG A 164 5.41 9.98 -7.65
CA ARG A 164 6.82 10.15 -7.27
C ARG A 164 7.56 8.82 -7.23
N TYR A 165 6.97 7.78 -6.59
CA TYR A 165 7.59 6.46 -6.50
C TYR A 165 7.66 5.78 -7.87
N PHE A 166 6.63 5.93 -8.69
CA PHE A 166 6.66 5.50 -10.09
C PHE A 166 7.83 6.13 -10.84
N MET A 167 8.00 7.46 -10.75
CA MET A 167 9.11 8.16 -11.39
C MET A 167 10.49 7.73 -10.86
N TRP A 168 10.59 7.37 -9.57
CA TRP A 168 11.82 6.82 -9.02
C TRP A 168 12.28 5.55 -9.74
N ASN A 169 11.35 4.70 -10.11
CA ASN A 169 11.66 3.43 -10.74
C ASN A 169 11.93 3.55 -12.24
N PHE A 170 11.30 4.53 -12.91
CA PHE A 170 11.36 4.64 -14.37
C PHE A 170 12.19 5.82 -14.90
N VAL A 171 12.48 6.79 -14.05
CA VAL A 171 13.21 8.01 -14.45
C VAL A 171 14.51 8.16 -13.69
N GLY A 172 14.50 7.88 -12.39
CA GLY A 172 15.64 7.97 -11.50
C GLY A 172 15.28 8.61 -10.16
N ARG A 173 16.18 8.50 -9.20
CA ARG A 173 15.96 8.99 -7.83
C ARG A 173 17.08 9.90 -7.37
N GLN A 174 16.72 10.88 -6.58
CA GLN A 174 17.65 11.84 -5.96
C GLN A 174 18.52 11.18 -4.89
N THR A 175 17.90 10.47 -3.92
CA THR A 175 18.54 9.78 -2.81
C THR A 175 17.80 8.48 -2.48
N ALA A 176 18.38 7.61 -1.63
CA ALA A 176 17.68 6.44 -1.10
C ALA A 176 16.70 6.79 0.02
N GLU A 177 16.78 8.00 0.59
CA GLU A 177 15.90 8.42 1.67
C GLU A 177 14.51 8.77 1.16
N GLN A 178 13.49 8.25 1.86
CA GLN A 178 12.11 8.57 1.57
C GLN A 178 11.75 9.94 2.15
N GLY A 179 11.41 10.92 1.29
CA GLY A 179 10.89 12.21 1.73
C GLY A 179 9.44 12.11 2.19
N TYR A 180 9.10 12.82 3.27
CA TYR A 180 7.73 12.90 3.77
C TYR A 180 6.92 14.03 3.14
N PHE A 181 7.59 15.07 2.66
CA PHE A 181 6.95 16.28 2.17
C PHE A 181 7.54 16.75 0.84
N PRO A 182 6.72 17.19 -0.12
CA PRO A 182 7.19 17.67 -1.42
C PRO A 182 7.93 19.01 -1.37
N TRP A 183 7.83 19.76 -0.28
CA TRP A 183 8.55 21.02 -0.08
C TRP A 183 9.94 20.84 0.56
N ASP A 184 10.26 19.63 1.04
CA ASP A 184 11.62 19.28 1.44
C ASP A 184 12.39 18.81 0.22
N LEU A 185 13.08 19.74 -0.44
CA LEU A 185 13.84 19.47 -1.65
C LEU A 185 15.14 18.69 -1.42
N SER A 186 15.51 18.46 -0.16
CA SER A 186 16.77 17.75 0.17
C SER A 186 16.73 16.26 -0.11
N LYS A 187 15.55 15.64 -0.09
CA LYS A 187 15.40 14.19 -0.21
C LYS A 187 14.05 13.75 -0.74
N GLY A 188 14.02 12.54 -1.23
CA GLY A 188 12.78 11.86 -1.58
C GLY A 188 12.20 12.23 -2.94
N HIS A 189 12.86 13.05 -3.74
CA HIS A 189 12.39 13.39 -5.08
C HIS A 189 12.89 12.41 -6.15
N TRP A 190 12.19 12.34 -7.27
CA TRP A 190 12.74 11.73 -8.46
C TRP A 190 13.65 12.74 -9.20
N GLN A 191 14.70 12.23 -9.83
CA GLN A 191 15.67 13.03 -10.57
C GLN A 191 16.06 12.30 -11.85
N SER A 192 15.96 12.98 -12.98
CA SER A 192 16.08 12.33 -14.28
C SER A 192 17.52 12.23 -14.81
N GLY A 193 18.40 13.09 -14.35
CA GLY A 193 19.72 13.33 -14.96
C GLY A 193 19.71 14.34 -16.10
N VAL A 194 18.53 14.81 -16.51
CA VAL A 194 18.38 15.87 -17.53
C VAL A 194 18.36 17.21 -16.81
N THR A 195 19.51 17.89 -16.76
CA THR A 195 19.75 19.10 -15.98
C THR A 195 18.63 20.16 -16.08
N PRO A 196 18.15 20.58 -17.29
CA PRO A 196 17.10 21.57 -17.38
C PRO A 196 15.78 21.18 -16.70
N ILE A 197 15.43 19.89 -16.72
CA ILE A 197 14.21 19.38 -16.09
C ILE A 197 14.38 19.32 -14.57
N ASP A 198 15.51 18.80 -14.12
CA ASP A 198 15.80 18.63 -12.71
C ASP A 198 15.96 19.98 -12.01
N GLU A 199 16.63 20.97 -12.65
CA GLU A 199 16.77 22.32 -12.11
C GLU A 199 15.45 23.10 -12.07
N ALA A 200 14.57 22.89 -13.01
CA ALA A 200 13.23 23.50 -12.99
C ALA A 200 12.36 22.99 -11.85
N LYS A 201 12.60 21.75 -11.43
CA LYS A 201 11.81 21.07 -10.41
C LYS A 201 12.39 21.19 -9.00
N LEU A 202 13.70 21.07 -8.86
CA LEU A 202 14.37 20.95 -7.57
C LEU A 202 15.20 22.21 -7.24
N TYR A 203 16.42 22.24 -7.72
CA TYR A 203 17.42 23.25 -7.42
C TYR A 203 18.51 23.24 -8.50
N LYS A 204 19.36 24.28 -8.50
CA LYS A 204 20.50 24.35 -9.42
C LYS A 204 21.54 23.30 -9.08
N MET A 205 21.83 22.40 -10.02
CA MET A 205 22.71 21.25 -9.82
C MET A 205 24.16 21.62 -9.58
N ASP A 206 24.63 22.75 -10.13
CA ASP A 206 25.99 23.27 -9.94
C ASP A 206 26.26 23.74 -8.50
N LYS A 207 25.22 24.19 -7.78
CA LYS A 207 25.31 24.74 -6.42
C LYS A 207 25.07 23.74 -5.29
N LEU A 208 25.01 22.45 -5.60
CA LEU A 208 24.80 21.42 -4.60
C LEU A 208 26.03 21.28 -3.67
N PRO A 209 25.81 21.03 -2.36
CA PRO A 209 26.87 20.57 -1.46
C PRO A 209 27.52 19.29 -1.95
N ASP A 210 28.82 19.10 -1.68
CA ASP A 210 29.56 17.94 -2.14
C ASP A 210 28.97 16.62 -1.62
N ALA A 211 28.43 16.61 -0.41
CA ALA A 211 27.77 15.44 0.17
C ALA A 211 26.55 14.97 -0.66
N MET A 212 25.82 15.90 -1.30
CA MET A 212 24.69 15.55 -2.18
C MET A 212 25.13 15.18 -3.59
N LYS A 213 26.26 15.74 -4.07
CA LYS A 213 26.82 15.37 -5.37
C LYS A 213 27.43 13.96 -5.37
N GLN A 214 27.97 13.55 -4.22
CA GLN A 214 28.65 12.25 -4.03
C GLN A 214 27.77 11.18 -3.45
N ASP A 215 26.43 11.41 -3.37
CA ASP A 215 25.51 10.41 -2.84
C ASP A 215 25.44 9.21 -3.79
N GLU A 216 26.03 8.09 -3.37
CA GLU A 216 26.05 6.82 -4.12
C GLU A 216 24.66 6.23 -4.35
N SER A 217 23.67 6.66 -3.60
CA SER A 217 22.27 6.21 -3.77
C SER A 217 21.53 6.93 -4.89
N HIS A 218 22.09 8.02 -5.41
CA HIS A 218 21.58 8.73 -6.59
C HIS A 218 21.66 7.86 -7.84
N ASN A 219 20.59 7.84 -8.63
CA ASN A 219 20.63 7.24 -9.97
C ASN A 219 19.76 8.04 -10.96
N SER A 220 20.14 7.99 -12.22
CA SER A 220 19.48 8.68 -13.32
C SER A 220 19.31 7.77 -14.51
N TYR A 221 18.10 7.63 -15.00
CA TYR A 221 17.78 6.78 -16.15
C TYR A 221 17.41 7.57 -17.41
N TYR A 222 17.47 8.89 -17.37
CA TYR A 222 17.24 9.78 -18.53
C TYR A 222 15.90 9.50 -19.23
N PHE A 223 14.86 9.12 -18.50
CA PHE A 223 13.56 8.69 -18.98
C PHE A 223 13.57 7.43 -19.87
N LEU A 224 14.70 6.75 -20.07
CA LEU A 224 14.78 5.62 -21.00
C LEU A 224 13.83 4.48 -20.65
N PRO A 225 13.75 3.98 -19.41
CA PRO A 225 12.80 2.92 -19.06
C PRO A 225 11.34 3.35 -19.28
N LEU A 226 11.02 4.61 -18.98
CA LEU A 226 9.67 5.15 -19.18
C LEU A 226 9.32 5.22 -20.68
N ILE A 227 10.22 5.71 -21.51
CA ILE A 227 10.03 5.80 -22.97
C ILE A 227 9.82 4.41 -23.56
N PHE A 228 10.69 3.44 -23.23
CA PHE A 228 10.55 2.07 -23.72
C PHE A 228 9.27 1.39 -23.22
N GLY A 229 8.89 1.65 -21.97
CA GLY A 229 7.63 1.16 -21.44
C GLY A 229 6.42 1.72 -22.18
N LEU A 230 6.40 3.02 -22.45
CA LEU A 230 5.32 3.66 -23.23
C LEU A 230 5.29 3.15 -24.69
N LEU A 231 6.44 2.98 -25.34
CA LEU A 231 6.51 2.39 -26.68
C LEU A 231 5.98 0.95 -26.68
N GLY A 232 6.30 0.16 -25.65
CA GLY A 232 5.76 -1.18 -25.44
C GLY A 232 4.23 -1.18 -25.30
N LEU A 233 3.68 -0.26 -24.51
CA LEU A 233 2.22 -0.09 -24.35
C LEU A 233 1.54 0.28 -25.69
N VAL A 234 2.12 1.22 -26.44
CA VAL A 234 1.61 1.60 -27.78
C VAL A 234 1.65 0.40 -28.73
N TYR A 235 2.74 -0.36 -28.73
CA TYR A 235 2.85 -1.58 -29.53
C TYR A 235 1.75 -2.60 -29.17
N HIS A 236 1.53 -2.87 -27.88
CA HIS A 236 0.46 -3.77 -27.44
C HIS A 236 -0.93 -3.27 -27.84
N TYR A 237 -1.19 -1.97 -27.69
CA TYR A 237 -2.47 -1.37 -28.10
C TYR A 237 -2.75 -1.58 -29.60
N ILE A 238 -1.72 -1.46 -30.45
CA ILE A 238 -1.86 -1.62 -31.92
C ILE A 238 -2.00 -3.09 -32.29
N GLN A 239 -1.18 -3.98 -31.72
CA GLN A 239 -1.08 -5.37 -32.14
C GLN A 239 -2.03 -6.31 -31.42
N LYS A 240 -2.30 -6.07 -30.11
CA LYS A 240 -3.02 -7.01 -29.25
C LYS A 240 -3.85 -6.27 -28.19
N LYS A 241 -4.96 -5.69 -28.62
CA LYS A 241 -5.84 -4.88 -27.78
C LYS A 241 -6.35 -5.60 -26.53
N GLU A 242 -6.62 -6.89 -26.61
CA GLU A 242 -7.11 -7.68 -25.46
C GLU A 242 -6.05 -7.79 -24.38
N GLU A 243 -4.80 -8.08 -24.75
CA GLU A 243 -3.68 -8.14 -23.80
C GLU A 243 -3.40 -6.74 -23.20
N PHE A 244 -3.54 -5.67 -23.99
CA PHE A 244 -3.40 -4.29 -23.53
C PHE A 244 -4.41 -3.94 -22.41
N ILE A 245 -5.68 -4.35 -22.59
CA ILE A 245 -6.71 -4.13 -21.56
C ILE A 245 -6.37 -4.87 -20.27
N VAL A 246 -5.90 -6.12 -20.36
CA VAL A 246 -5.45 -6.90 -19.19
C VAL A 246 -4.29 -6.20 -18.48
N LEU A 247 -3.31 -5.69 -19.21
CA LEU A 247 -2.19 -4.93 -18.65
C LEU A 247 -2.67 -3.66 -17.93
N LEU A 248 -3.61 -2.91 -18.53
CA LEU A 248 -4.17 -1.71 -17.88
C LEU A 248 -4.94 -1.99 -16.59
N ILE A 249 -5.59 -3.16 -16.49
CA ILE A 249 -6.31 -3.57 -15.27
C ILE A 249 -5.34 -3.99 -14.17
N LEU A 250 -4.18 -4.55 -14.53
CA LEU A 250 -3.17 -5.01 -13.58
C LEU A 250 -2.28 -3.88 -13.04
N PHE A 251 -2.18 -2.74 -13.76
CA PHE A 251 -1.43 -1.55 -13.36
C PHE A 251 -2.32 -0.52 -12.68
#